data_56eb828c75d112ef0a7a05d5b5b57723
#
_entry.id   56eb828c75d112ef0a7a05d5b5b57723
#
_cell.length_a   1.000
_cell.length_b   1.000
_cell.length_c   1.000
_cell.angle_alpha   90.00
_cell.angle_beta   90.00
_cell.angle_gamma   90.00
#
_symmetry.space_group_name_H-M   'P 1'
#
loop_
_entity.id
_entity.type
_entity.pdbx_description
1 polymer ?
#
loop_
_entity_poly.entity_id
_entity_poly.type
_entity_poly.pdbx_seq_one_letter_code
_entity_poly.pdbx_strand_id
1 'polypeptide(L)'
;LCEKNHDVIKTKNLKNTLLKSGLKSNDNRLYGLFQMMDTCGNEIYYDNFIEIISSAGLLVEKTLRGELALPDFSDFSKNIDEMFKEVIKNKSGELASYIPPLAKVDPDQFGISIVTVDGQVYQRGDFDVDFSLQSMCKPFNYCLALEKLGLELVHKHIGKEPSGRQFNDLTLLTRSLVEKSQKKTTTIPFNPMVNAGAIMTACLINSDDSYKKRLNFVKEQYGKLIGWSAKGKFDSKF
;
A
#
# COMPACT_ATOMS: atom_id res chain seq x y z
N LEU A 1 1.53 22.23 24.57
CA LEU A 1 1.74 20.96 25.25
C LEU A 1 2.48 21.11 26.58
N CYS A 2 3.37 22.10 26.72
CA CYS A 2 4.02 22.46 27.99
C CYS A 2 3.16 23.48 28.75
N GLU A 3 2.89 23.24 30.03
CA GLU A 3 2.35 24.26 30.91
C GLU A 3 3.49 25.23 31.26
N LYS A 4 3.22 26.53 31.23
CA LYS A 4 4.18 27.66 31.24
C LYS A 4 5.19 27.73 32.42
N ASN A 5 5.22 26.77 33.32
CA ASN A 5 6.06 26.86 34.53
C ASN A 5 6.90 25.61 34.85
N HIS A 6 6.83 24.55 34.08
CA HIS A 6 7.70 23.39 34.27
C HIS A 6 7.94 22.78 32.90
N ASP A 7 9.16 22.39 32.59
CA ASP A 7 9.56 21.64 31.36
C ASP A 7 8.99 20.21 31.37
N VAL A 8 7.66 20.11 31.52
CA VAL A 8 6.93 18.85 31.71
C VAL A 8 5.82 18.73 30.70
N ILE A 9 5.75 17.58 30.01
CA ILE A 9 4.71 17.22 29.08
C ILE A 9 3.80 16.16 29.72
N LYS A 10 2.48 16.37 29.68
CA LYS A 10 1.53 15.35 30.12
C LYS A 10 1.49 14.21 29.10
N THR A 11 1.88 13.01 29.52
CA THR A 11 1.93 11.78 28.69
C THR A 11 0.63 11.56 27.93
N LYS A 12 -0.51 11.71 28.60
CA LYS A 12 -1.85 11.58 28.00
C LYS A 12 -2.08 12.56 26.84
N ASN A 13 -1.59 13.80 26.97
CA ASN A 13 -1.78 14.82 25.94
C ASN A 13 -0.97 14.47 24.68
N LEU A 14 0.28 14.09 24.85
CA LEU A 14 1.13 13.66 23.73
C LEU A 14 0.53 12.42 23.02
N LYS A 15 0.16 11.41 23.79
CA LYS A 15 -0.49 10.19 23.26
C LYS A 15 -1.77 10.52 22.49
N ASN A 16 -2.63 11.35 23.05
CA ASN A 16 -3.87 11.78 22.38
C ASN A 16 -3.60 12.58 21.10
N THR A 17 -2.59 13.44 21.08
CA THR A 17 -2.22 14.21 19.90
C THR A 17 -1.79 13.29 18.77
N LEU A 18 -0.92 12.32 19.03
CA LEU A 18 -0.47 11.33 18.04
C LEU A 18 -1.64 10.50 17.50
N LEU A 19 -2.51 9.99 18.37
CA LEU A 19 -3.65 9.16 17.96
C LEU A 19 -4.70 9.97 17.19
N LYS A 20 -5.02 11.20 17.60
CA LYS A 20 -5.95 12.09 16.91
C LYS A 20 -5.46 12.49 15.52
N SER A 21 -4.14 12.54 15.32
CA SER A 21 -3.53 12.79 14.02
C SER A 21 -3.58 11.57 13.09
N GLY A 22 -4.24 10.48 13.48
CA GLY A 22 -4.39 9.26 12.67
C GLY A 22 -3.28 8.24 12.81
N LEU A 23 -2.26 8.50 13.62
CA LEU A 23 -1.21 7.52 13.89
C LEU A 23 -1.73 6.41 14.81
N LYS A 24 -1.24 5.19 14.64
CA LYS A 24 -1.67 4.03 15.42
C LYS A 24 -0.66 3.69 16.51
N SER A 25 -1.16 3.21 17.66
CA SER A 25 -0.30 2.78 18.77
C SER A 25 0.57 1.55 18.45
N ASN A 26 0.18 0.77 17.46
CA ASN A 26 0.94 -0.39 16.96
C ASN A 26 1.83 -0.07 15.76
N ASP A 27 2.03 1.22 15.42
CA ASP A 27 3.04 1.62 14.43
C ASP A 27 4.44 1.28 14.97
N ASN A 28 5.18 0.48 14.23
CA ASN A 28 6.51 0.02 14.65
C ASN A 28 7.48 1.18 14.92
N ARG A 29 7.31 2.32 14.25
CA ARG A 29 8.13 3.53 14.45
C ARG A 29 7.84 4.22 15.79
N LEU A 30 6.64 4.03 16.34
CA LEU A 30 6.17 4.63 17.59
C LEU A 30 6.14 3.63 18.75
N TYR A 31 6.43 2.35 18.49
CA TYR A 31 6.34 1.31 19.52
C TYR A 31 7.20 1.60 20.74
N GLY A 32 8.47 1.95 20.54
CA GLY A 32 9.38 2.33 21.61
C GLY A 32 8.91 3.57 22.36
N LEU A 33 8.41 4.58 21.64
CA LEU A 33 7.83 5.79 22.22
C LEU A 33 6.64 5.45 23.14
N PHE A 34 5.68 4.66 22.67
CA PHE A 34 4.51 4.29 23.48
C PHE A 34 4.90 3.47 24.71
N GLN A 35 5.83 2.52 24.58
CA GLN A 35 6.35 1.76 25.73
C GLN A 35 6.99 2.67 26.81
N MET A 36 7.84 3.60 26.38
CA MET A 36 8.47 4.55 27.31
C MET A 36 7.44 5.47 27.97
N MET A 37 6.44 5.93 27.22
CA MET A 37 5.33 6.71 27.76
C MET A 37 4.54 5.95 28.84
N ASP A 38 4.36 4.66 28.65
CA ASP A 38 3.66 3.80 29.63
C ASP A 38 4.50 3.59 30.92
N THR A 39 5.84 3.72 30.86
CA THR A 39 6.75 3.61 32.01
C THR A 39 6.99 4.95 32.73
N CYS A 40 6.93 6.08 32.03
CA CYS A 40 7.15 7.43 32.61
C CYS A 40 5.99 7.95 33.46
N GLY A 41 4.87 7.21 33.52
CA GLY A 41 3.70 7.66 34.28
C GLY A 41 2.95 8.83 33.62
N ASN A 42 2.44 9.77 34.42
CA ASN A 42 1.58 10.84 33.92
C ASN A 42 2.34 12.03 33.30
N GLU A 43 3.63 12.16 33.60
CA GLU A 43 4.45 13.33 33.27
C GLU A 43 5.80 12.92 32.69
N ILE A 44 6.20 13.59 31.61
CA ILE A 44 7.49 13.42 30.94
C ILE A 44 8.25 14.71 31.07
N TYR A 45 9.40 14.67 31.74
CA TYR A 45 10.31 15.80 31.83
C TYR A 45 11.06 16.03 30.53
N TYR A 46 11.51 17.26 30.29
CA TYR A 46 12.12 17.67 29.02
C TYR A 46 13.28 16.75 28.58
N ASP A 47 14.20 16.43 29.49
CA ASP A 47 15.35 15.60 29.18
C ASP A 47 14.92 14.17 28.73
N ASN A 48 13.96 13.58 29.44
CA ASN A 48 13.37 12.29 29.05
C ASN A 48 12.60 12.38 27.73
N PHE A 49 11.94 13.53 27.47
CA PHE A 49 11.23 13.73 26.21
C PHE A 49 12.19 13.73 25.03
N ILE A 50 13.33 14.38 25.12
CA ILE A 50 14.34 14.37 24.06
C ILE A 50 14.86 12.96 23.77
N GLU A 51 15.11 12.16 24.80
CA GLU A 51 15.50 10.75 24.64
C GLU A 51 14.39 9.92 24.00
N ILE A 52 13.15 10.10 24.44
CA ILE A 52 11.96 9.41 23.94
C ILE A 52 11.73 9.70 22.45
N ILE A 53 11.84 10.94 22.01
CA ILE A 53 11.60 11.30 20.59
C ILE A 53 12.78 10.96 19.68
N SER A 54 13.97 10.65 20.23
CA SER A 54 15.15 10.37 19.42
C SER A 54 14.95 9.22 18.42
N SER A 55 14.15 8.22 18.76
CA SER A 55 13.86 7.06 17.92
C SER A 55 12.75 7.30 16.87
N ALA A 56 11.84 8.24 17.13
CA ALA A 56 10.68 8.55 16.26
C ALA A 56 10.57 10.06 15.97
N GLY A 57 11.66 10.81 16.20
CA GLY A 57 11.69 12.27 16.30
C GLY A 57 11.03 13.00 15.14
N LEU A 58 11.37 12.64 13.92
CA LEU A 58 10.80 13.29 12.72
C LEU A 58 9.27 13.14 12.65
N LEU A 59 8.74 11.96 12.96
CA LEU A 59 7.30 11.71 12.90
C LEU A 59 6.56 12.44 14.02
N VAL A 60 7.12 12.46 15.22
CA VAL A 60 6.58 13.20 16.35
C VAL A 60 6.64 14.71 16.07
N GLU A 61 7.76 15.21 15.58
CA GLU A 61 7.93 16.62 15.22
C GLU A 61 6.89 17.05 14.16
N LYS A 62 6.77 16.33 13.06
CA LYS A 62 5.75 16.58 12.03
C LYS A 62 4.34 16.60 12.61
N THR A 63 4.04 15.66 13.51
CA THR A 63 2.72 15.61 14.18
C THR A 63 2.45 16.85 15.00
N LEU A 64 3.42 17.27 15.83
CA LEU A 64 3.29 18.44 16.68
C LEU A 64 3.21 19.76 15.91
N ARG A 65 3.85 19.83 14.74
CA ARG A 65 3.79 20.98 13.83
C ARG A 65 2.57 20.98 12.92
N GLY A 66 1.79 19.88 12.86
CA GLY A 66 0.69 19.74 11.90
C GLY A 66 1.17 19.57 10.46
N GLU A 67 2.34 18.99 10.24
CA GLU A 67 3.01 18.84 8.95
C GLU A 67 2.88 17.39 8.39
N LEU A 68 1.98 16.57 8.95
CA LEU A 68 1.66 15.27 8.37
C LEU A 68 0.94 15.43 7.03
N ALA A 69 0.95 14.39 6.21
CA ALA A 69 0.33 14.38 4.88
C ALA A 69 -1.14 14.85 4.87
N LEU A 70 -1.86 14.58 5.96
CA LEU A 70 -3.21 15.09 6.23
C LEU A 70 -3.21 15.81 7.58
N PRO A 71 -2.97 17.14 7.64
CA PRO A 71 -2.96 17.90 8.89
C PRO A 71 -4.30 17.79 9.65
N ASP A 72 -5.42 17.93 8.94
CA ASP A 72 -6.78 17.85 9.48
C ASP A 72 -7.36 16.44 9.35
N PHE A 73 -6.64 15.44 9.84
CA PHE A 73 -7.01 14.03 9.73
C PHE A 73 -8.39 13.71 10.32
N SER A 74 -8.79 14.42 11.38
CA SER A 74 -10.11 14.26 12.00
C SER A 74 -11.24 14.62 11.04
N ASP A 75 -11.13 15.74 10.33
CA ASP A 75 -12.16 16.20 9.40
C ASP A 75 -12.15 15.39 8.10
N PHE A 76 -10.96 14.99 7.64
CA PHE A 76 -10.84 14.01 6.57
C PHE A 76 -11.58 12.72 6.92
N SER A 77 -11.37 12.17 8.12
CA SER A 77 -12.02 10.93 8.56
C SER A 77 -13.55 11.06 8.63
N LYS A 78 -14.08 12.20 9.10
CA LYS A 78 -15.53 12.46 9.11
C LYS A 78 -16.10 12.50 7.70
N ASN A 79 -15.44 13.18 6.77
CA ASN A 79 -15.89 13.25 5.37
C ASN A 79 -15.93 11.85 4.74
N ILE A 80 -14.93 11.00 4.99
CA ILE A 80 -14.94 9.62 4.51
C ILE A 80 -16.06 8.80 5.20
N ASP A 81 -16.32 9.02 6.50
CA ASP A 81 -17.43 8.38 7.20
C ASP A 81 -18.80 8.72 6.58
N GLU A 82 -18.99 9.96 6.17
CA GLU A 82 -20.23 10.41 5.50
C GLU A 82 -20.36 9.76 4.12
N MET A 83 -19.28 9.76 3.32
CA MET A 83 -19.26 9.07 2.02
C MET A 83 -19.53 7.57 2.18
N PHE A 84 -18.93 6.92 3.17
CA PHE A 84 -19.13 5.50 3.45
C PHE A 84 -20.60 5.21 3.75
N LYS A 85 -21.24 6.01 4.60
CA LYS A 85 -22.67 5.84 4.96
C LYS A 85 -23.60 5.97 3.76
N GLU A 86 -23.25 6.79 2.76
CA GLU A 86 -24.05 6.91 1.54
C GLU A 86 -23.78 5.75 0.58
N VAL A 87 -22.51 5.40 0.35
CA VAL A 87 -22.12 4.38 -0.63
C VAL A 87 -22.60 3.00 -0.22
N ILE A 88 -22.55 2.65 1.07
CA ILE A 88 -22.97 1.31 1.56
C ILE A 88 -24.47 1.02 1.33
N LYS A 89 -25.28 2.05 1.11
CA LYS A 89 -26.71 1.92 0.78
C LYS A 89 -26.93 1.41 -0.65
N ASN A 90 -25.95 1.57 -1.52
CA ASN A 90 -26.06 1.13 -2.91
C ASN A 90 -25.86 -0.38 -3.01
N LYS A 91 -26.94 -1.09 -3.34
CA LYS A 91 -26.98 -2.55 -3.50
C LYS A 91 -27.26 -2.97 -4.96
N SER A 92 -27.03 -2.09 -5.92
CA SER A 92 -27.34 -2.34 -7.34
C SER A 92 -26.27 -3.18 -8.08
N GLY A 93 -25.14 -3.47 -7.44
CA GLY A 93 -24.09 -4.29 -8.03
C GLY A 93 -24.37 -5.79 -7.93
N GLU A 94 -23.65 -6.57 -8.76
CA GLU A 94 -23.63 -8.03 -8.71
C GLU A 94 -22.22 -8.53 -8.43
N LEU A 95 -22.12 -9.74 -7.85
CA LEU A 95 -20.83 -10.38 -7.62
C LEU A 95 -20.15 -10.71 -8.96
N ALA A 96 -18.85 -10.47 -9.03
CA ALA A 96 -18.04 -10.99 -10.12
C ALA A 96 -18.06 -12.52 -10.10
N SER A 97 -18.39 -13.14 -11.24
CA SER A 97 -18.54 -14.60 -11.36
C SER A 97 -17.59 -15.25 -12.37
N TYR A 98 -16.73 -14.46 -13.00
CA TYR A 98 -15.79 -14.96 -14.04
C TYR A 98 -14.67 -15.87 -13.48
N ILE A 99 -14.44 -15.88 -12.19
CA ILE A 99 -13.61 -16.84 -11.45
C ILE A 99 -14.43 -17.42 -10.31
N PRO A 100 -14.55 -18.76 -10.18
CA PRO A 100 -15.42 -19.39 -9.19
C PRO A 100 -15.25 -18.93 -7.73
N PRO A 101 -14.04 -18.63 -7.23
CA PRO A 101 -13.87 -18.11 -5.88
C PRO A 101 -14.55 -16.76 -5.64
N LEU A 102 -14.64 -15.89 -6.63
CA LEU A 102 -15.26 -14.57 -6.51
C LEU A 102 -16.77 -14.67 -6.31
N ALA A 103 -17.42 -15.65 -6.93
CA ALA A 103 -18.86 -15.89 -6.80
C ALA A 103 -19.29 -16.37 -5.39
N LYS A 104 -18.33 -16.67 -4.51
CA LYS A 104 -18.57 -17.16 -3.15
C LYS A 104 -18.39 -16.08 -2.08
N VAL A 105 -18.02 -14.86 -2.49
CA VAL A 105 -17.82 -13.73 -1.57
C VAL A 105 -19.19 -13.23 -1.09
N ASP A 106 -19.26 -12.74 0.13
CA ASP A 106 -20.46 -12.08 0.64
C ASP A 106 -20.68 -10.77 -0.14
N PRO A 107 -21.83 -10.58 -0.83
CA PRO A 107 -22.12 -9.39 -1.61
C PRO A 107 -22.25 -8.13 -0.77
N ASP A 108 -22.47 -8.24 0.53
CA ASP A 108 -22.62 -7.11 1.43
C ASP A 108 -21.32 -6.62 2.05
N GLN A 109 -20.20 -7.33 1.82
CA GLN A 109 -18.89 -6.88 2.28
C GLN A 109 -18.49 -5.56 1.64
N PHE A 110 -18.22 -4.58 2.49
CA PHE A 110 -17.73 -3.27 2.05
C PHE A 110 -16.78 -2.68 3.09
N GLY A 111 -15.53 -2.46 2.70
CA GLY A 111 -14.49 -1.93 3.56
C GLY A 111 -13.65 -0.85 2.89
N ILE A 112 -13.15 0.08 3.68
CA ILE A 112 -12.18 1.10 3.27
C ILE A 112 -10.99 1.06 4.22
N SER A 113 -9.79 1.08 3.66
CA SER A 113 -8.54 1.31 4.39
C SER A 113 -7.69 2.32 3.64
N ILE A 114 -7.33 3.41 4.29
CA ILE A 114 -6.51 4.50 3.74
C ILE A 114 -5.29 4.66 4.63
N VAL A 115 -4.10 4.65 4.02
CA VAL A 115 -2.84 4.89 4.71
C VAL A 115 -2.08 5.99 3.99
N THR A 116 -1.70 7.04 4.72
CA THR A 116 -0.88 8.12 4.16
C THR A 116 0.60 7.74 4.14
N VAL A 117 1.42 8.51 3.43
CA VAL A 117 2.89 8.33 3.39
C VAL A 117 3.55 8.51 4.76
N ASP A 118 2.94 9.28 5.66
CA ASP A 118 3.40 9.43 7.05
C ASP A 118 2.87 8.32 7.98
N GLY A 119 1.97 7.45 7.50
CA GLY A 119 1.42 6.32 8.25
C GLY A 119 0.17 6.66 9.07
N GLN A 120 -0.53 7.75 8.75
CA GLN A 120 -1.87 7.99 9.28
C GLN A 120 -2.82 6.94 8.69
N VAL A 121 -3.65 6.31 9.51
CA VAL A 121 -4.49 5.19 9.11
C VAL A 121 -5.96 5.48 9.41
N TYR A 122 -6.79 5.45 8.36
CA TYR A 122 -8.24 5.42 8.47
C TYR A 122 -8.77 4.07 7.99
N GLN A 123 -9.68 3.48 8.74
CA GLN A 123 -10.29 2.18 8.44
C GLN A 123 -11.76 2.17 8.82
N ARG A 124 -12.60 1.61 7.93
CA ARG A 124 -14.05 1.54 8.13
C ARG A 124 -14.66 0.32 7.44
N GLY A 125 -15.72 -0.26 8.04
CA GLY A 125 -16.40 -1.45 7.52
C GLY A 125 -15.52 -2.69 7.61
N ASP A 126 -15.61 -3.56 6.62
CA ASP A 126 -14.95 -4.88 6.56
C ASP A 126 -13.49 -4.76 6.08
N PHE A 127 -12.73 -3.83 6.66
CA PHE A 127 -11.35 -3.52 6.25
C PHE A 127 -10.34 -4.63 6.58
N ASP A 128 -10.67 -5.56 7.47
CA ASP A 128 -9.86 -6.68 7.94
C ASP A 128 -10.25 -8.03 7.32
N VAL A 129 -11.19 -8.02 6.38
CA VAL A 129 -11.60 -9.21 5.64
C VAL A 129 -10.68 -9.46 4.45
N ASP A 130 -10.20 -10.68 4.30
CA ASP A 130 -9.36 -11.09 3.19
C ASP A 130 -10.10 -10.99 1.86
N PHE A 131 -9.44 -10.46 0.83
CA PHE A 131 -9.99 -10.34 -0.51
C PHE A 131 -8.97 -10.70 -1.59
N SER A 132 -9.44 -11.02 -2.79
CA SER A 132 -8.57 -11.31 -3.92
C SER A 132 -7.96 -10.03 -4.51
N LEU A 133 -6.63 -9.96 -4.59
CA LEU A 133 -5.91 -8.79 -5.10
C LEU A 133 -6.26 -8.42 -6.54
N GLN A 134 -6.62 -9.40 -7.39
CA GLN A 134 -6.96 -9.16 -8.79
C GLN A 134 -5.94 -8.22 -9.48
N SER A 135 -6.40 -7.25 -10.23
CA SER A 135 -5.54 -6.30 -10.96
C SER A 135 -4.78 -5.31 -10.07
N MET A 136 -5.02 -5.28 -8.77
CA MET A 136 -4.19 -4.51 -7.83
C MET A 136 -2.72 -4.99 -7.82
N CYS A 137 -2.47 -6.24 -8.21
CA CYS A 137 -1.12 -6.78 -8.31
C CYS A 137 -0.30 -6.18 -9.47
N LYS A 138 -0.93 -5.59 -10.51
CA LYS A 138 -0.24 -5.13 -11.72
C LYS A 138 0.83 -4.07 -11.45
N PRO A 139 0.55 -2.96 -10.75
CA PRO A 139 1.57 -1.96 -10.46
C PRO A 139 2.69 -2.52 -9.58
N PHE A 140 2.40 -3.36 -8.59
CA PHE A 140 3.42 -3.95 -7.74
C PHE A 140 4.35 -4.90 -8.52
N ASN A 141 3.78 -5.78 -9.34
CA ASN A 141 4.58 -6.66 -10.21
C ASN A 141 5.43 -5.86 -11.20
N TYR A 142 4.91 -4.75 -11.72
CA TYR A 142 5.67 -3.87 -12.59
C TYR A 142 6.85 -3.22 -11.86
N CYS A 143 6.65 -2.73 -10.64
CA CYS A 143 7.74 -2.22 -9.80
C CYS A 143 8.80 -3.29 -9.53
N LEU A 144 8.40 -4.53 -9.20
CA LEU A 144 9.34 -5.64 -9.00
C LEU A 144 10.13 -5.97 -10.25
N ALA A 145 9.49 -5.94 -11.41
CA ALA A 145 10.17 -6.17 -12.69
C ALA A 145 11.19 -5.06 -13.00
N LEU A 146 10.82 -3.80 -12.75
CA LEU A 146 11.72 -2.65 -12.93
C LEU A 146 12.92 -2.69 -11.99
N GLU A 147 12.70 -2.98 -10.72
CA GLU A 147 13.77 -3.09 -9.72
C GLU A 147 14.78 -4.16 -10.12
N LYS A 148 14.31 -5.29 -10.60
CA LYS A 148 15.13 -6.46 -10.88
C LYS A 148 15.84 -6.40 -12.23
N LEU A 149 15.20 -5.87 -13.26
CA LEU A 149 15.64 -5.95 -14.65
C LEU A 149 16.03 -4.60 -15.25
N GLY A 150 15.64 -3.52 -14.59
CA GLY A 150 15.82 -2.16 -15.11
C GLY A 150 14.81 -1.79 -16.18
N LEU A 151 14.72 -0.48 -16.40
CA LEU A 151 13.73 0.14 -17.29
C LEU A 151 13.87 -0.34 -18.75
N GLU A 152 15.10 -0.42 -19.24
CA GLU A 152 15.37 -0.76 -20.65
C GLU A 152 14.92 -2.16 -21.00
N LEU A 153 15.27 -3.15 -20.15
CA LEU A 153 14.92 -4.54 -20.43
C LEU A 153 13.41 -4.78 -20.33
N VAL A 154 12.76 -4.22 -19.30
CA VAL A 154 11.31 -4.34 -19.16
C VAL A 154 10.60 -3.73 -20.37
N HIS A 155 10.99 -2.54 -20.81
CA HIS A 155 10.35 -1.86 -21.94
C HIS A 155 10.83 -2.33 -23.33
N LYS A 156 11.77 -3.23 -23.39
CA LYS A 156 12.02 -4.02 -24.60
C LYS A 156 10.84 -4.97 -24.88
N HIS A 157 10.17 -5.46 -23.84
CA HIS A 157 9.10 -6.47 -23.93
C HIS A 157 7.69 -5.89 -23.69
N ILE A 158 7.56 -4.71 -23.11
CA ILE A 158 6.29 -4.08 -22.76
C ILE A 158 6.35 -2.61 -23.17
N GLY A 159 5.32 -2.11 -23.84
CA GLY A 159 5.23 -0.69 -24.21
C GLY A 159 4.94 0.24 -23.05
N LYS A 160 4.83 1.51 -23.35
CA LYS A 160 4.48 2.61 -22.42
C LYS A 160 3.25 3.38 -22.91
N GLU A 161 2.61 2.89 -23.96
CA GLU A 161 1.57 3.61 -24.68
C GLU A 161 0.18 3.29 -24.10
N PRO A 162 -0.74 4.24 -24.04
CA PRO A 162 -2.14 3.94 -23.80
C PRO A 162 -2.68 3.06 -24.92
N SER A 163 -3.44 2.03 -24.56
CA SER A 163 -3.97 1.11 -25.57
C SER A 163 -5.12 1.71 -26.41
N GLY A 164 -5.85 2.67 -25.85
CA GLY A 164 -7.11 3.16 -26.45
C GLY A 164 -8.20 2.09 -26.56
N ARG A 165 -8.01 0.95 -25.90
CA ARG A 165 -8.84 -0.24 -25.96
C ARG A 165 -9.22 -0.73 -24.57
N GLN A 166 -10.12 -1.70 -24.49
CA GLN A 166 -10.45 -2.33 -23.22
C GLN A 166 -9.23 -3.04 -22.60
N PHE A 167 -9.16 -3.06 -21.27
CA PHE A 167 -8.00 -3.60 -20.52
C PHE A 167 -7.74 -5.10 -20.76
N ASN A 168 -8.76 -5.85 -21.19
CA ASN A 168 -8.72 -7.27 -21.50
C ASN A 168 -8.55 -7.58 -23.01
N ASP A 169 -8.45 -6.54 -23.83
CA ASP A 169 -8.18 -6.72 -25.26
C ASP A 169 -6.73 -7.23 -25.45
N LEU A 170 -6.57 -8.26 -26.27
CA LEU A 170 -5.27 -8.84 -26.61
C LEU A 170 -4.55 -8.13 -27.75
N THR A 171 -5.04 -6.97 -28.18
CA THR A 171 -4.38 -6.16 -29.19
C THR A 171 -2.97 -5.77 -28.73
N LEU A 172 -1.98 -5.96 -29.59
CA LEU A 172 -0.58 -5.71 -29.33
C LEU A 172 -0.10 -4.49 -30.13
N LEU A 173 0.84 -3.76 -29.56
CA LEU A 173 1.56 -2.69 -30.24
C LEU A 173 2.63 -3.27 -31.16
N THR A 174 2.61 -2.88 -32.43
CA THR A 174 3.65 -3.25 -33.39
C THR A 174 4.80 -2.26 -33.29
N ARG A 175 6.01 -2.76 -32.98
CA ARG A 175 7.23 -1.96 -32.89
C ARG A 175 8.22 -2.41 -33.95
N SER A 176 8.75 -1.45 -34.69
CA SER A 176 9.87 -1.69 -35.60
C SER A 176 11.18 -1.50 -34.83
N LEU A 177 12.00 -2.54 -34.78
CA LEU A 177 13.35 -2.51 -34.23
C LEU A 177 14.36 -2.54 -35.38
N VAL A 178 15.42 -1.75 -35.25
CA VAL A 178 16.56 -1.83 -36.17
C VAL A 178 17.69 -2.54 -35.40
N GLU A 179 17.89 -3.83 -35.68
CA GLU A 179 19.02 -4.61 -35.15
C GLU A 179 19.96 -4.95 -36.28
N LYS A 180 21.25 -4.59 -36.13
CA LYS A 180 22.32 -4.92 -37.09
C LYS A 180 21.94 -4.60 -38.55
N SER A 181 21.40 -3.40 -38.80
CA SER A 181 20.95 -2.93 -40.15
C SER A 181 19.77 -3.67 -40.76
N GLN A 182 19.10 -4.55 -40.02
CA GLN A 182 17.87 -5.20 -40.45
C GLN A 182 16.67 -4.64 -39.69
N LYS A 183 15.59 -4.29 -40.45
CA LYS A 183 14.29 -3.96 -39.86
C LYS A 183 13.62 -5.24 -39.37
N LYS A 184 13.48 -5.39 -38.05
CA LYS A 184 12.73 -6.46 -37.44
C LYS A 184 11.46 -5.88 -36.82
N THR A 185 10.33 -6.42 -37.16
CA THR A 185 9.05 -6.07 -36.56
C THR A 185 8.75 -7.03 -35.40
N THR A 186 8.44 -6.50 -34.23
CA THR A 186 8.00 -7.28 -33.07
C THR A 186 6.70 -6.71 -32.55
N THR A 187 5.90 -7.55 -31.91
CA THR A 187 4.67 -7.14 -31.25
C THR A 187 4.84 -7.28 -29.73
N ILE A 188 4.45 -6.26 -29.00
CA ILE A 188 4.54 -6.21 -27.54
C ILE A 188 3.23 -5.67 -26.95
N PRO A 189 2.88 -5.99 -25.71
CA PRO A 189 1.76 -5.36 -25.01
C PRO A 189 1.92 -3.84 -24.93
N PHE A 190 0.83 -3.08 -24.99
CA PHE A 190 0.84 -1.62 -24.97
C PHE A 190 1.47 -1.05 -23.70
N ASN A 191 1.11 -1.58 -22.55
CA ASN A 191 1.64 -1.14 -21.24
C ASN A 191 1.44 -2.24 -20.17
N PRO A 192 2.06 -2.10 -18.97
CA PRO A 192 1.98 -3.10 -17.91
C PRO A 192 0.60 -3.25 -17.25
N MET A 193 -0.31 -2.30 -17.47
CA MET A 193 -1.61 -2.26 -16.78
C MET A 193 -2.72 -2.97 -17.56
N VAL A 194 -2.59 -3.15 -18.87
CA VAL A 194 -3.48 -4.05 -19.61
C VAL A 194 -3.14 -5.51 -19.30
N ASN A 195 -4.11 -6.44 -19.45
CA ASN A 195 -3.92 -7.83 -19.06
C ASN A 195 -2.72 -8.50 -19.77
N ALA A 196 -2.56 -8.29 -21.08
CA ALA A 196 -1.42 -8.82 -21.83
C ALA A 196 -0.08 -8.32 -21.27
N GLY A 197 0.00 -7.03 -20.91
CA GLY A 197 1.20 -6.45 -20.31
C GLY A 197 1.47 -6.95 -18.89
N ALA A 198 0.44 -7.13 -18.09
CA ALA A 198 0.57 -7.69 -16.74
C ALA A 198 1.07 -9.15 -16.78
N ILE A 199 0.58 -9.95 -17.72
CA ILE A 199 1.06 -11.33 -17.94
C ILE A 199 2.54 -11.29 -18.36
N MET A 200 2.90 -10.43 -19.31
CA MET A 200 4.30 -10.28 -19.73
C MET A 200 5.18 -9.84 -18.57
N THR A 201 4.75 -8.88 -17.76
CA THR A 201 5.48 -8.44 -16.54
C THR A 201 5.72 -9.62 -15.59
N ALA A 202 4.69 -10.42 -15.33
CA ALA A 202 4.81 -11.61 -14.50
C ALA A 202 5.77 -12.65 -15.12
N CYS A 203 5.80 -12.79 -16.44
CA CYS A 203 6.73 -13.68 -17.13
C CYS A 203 8.19 -13.22 -17.02
N LEU A 204 8.45 -11.93 -16.97
CA LEU A 204 9.81 -11.37 -16.85
C LEU A 204 10.40 -11.56 -15.46
N ILE A 205 9.58 -11.54 -14.40
CA ILE A 205 10.06 -11.71 -13.04
C ILE A 205 10.62 -13.12 -12.86
N ASN A 206 11.94 -13.22 -12.60
CA ASN A 206 12.65 -14.50 -12.42
C ASN A 206 12.33 -15.54 -13.52
N SER A 207 12.45 -15.14 -14.78
CA SER A 207 12.06 -15.96 -15.95
C SER A 207 12.69 -17.37 -15.96
N ASP A 208 13.89 -17.51 -15.43
CA ASP A 208 14.65 -18.78 -15.42
C ASP A 208 14.26 -19.71 -14.26
N ASP A 209 13.46 -19.23 -13.33
CA ASP A 209 13.01 -20.01 -12.19
C ASP A 209 11.74 -20.82 -12.48
N SER A 210 11.55 -21.91 -11.75
CA SER A 210 10.30 -22.67 -11.78
C SER A 210 9.13 -21.80 -11.25
N TYR A 211 7.90 -22.11 -11.69
CA TYR A 211 6.69 -21.41 -11.22
C TYR A 211 6.62 -21.26 -9.71
N LYS A 212 6.91 -22.34 -8.96
CA LYS A 212 6.88 -22.32 -7.48
C LYS A 212 7.88 -21.33 -6.89
N LYS A 213 9.11 -21.28 -7.42
CA LYS A 213 10.14 -20.32 -6.96
C LYS A 213 9.72 -18.88 -7.26
N ARG A 214 9.21 -18.62 -8.46
CA ARG A 214 8.71 -17.30 -8.87
C ARG A 214 7.57 -16.82 -7.98
N LEU A 215 6.58 -17.68 -7.72
CA LEU A 215 5.47 -17.38 -6.84
C LEU A 215 5.94 -17.06 -5.41
N ASN A 216 6.86 -17.87 -4.86
CA ASN A 216 7.40 -17.64 -3.52
C ASN A 216 8.18 -16.33 -3.46
N PHE A 217 8.96 -16.00 -4.48
CA PHE A 217 9.65 -14.72 -4.58
C PHE A 217 8.67 -13.55 -4.52
N VAL A 218 7.64 -13.55 -5.37
CA VAL A 218 6.64 -12.47 -5.38
C VAL A 218 5.94 -12.33 -4.03
N LYS A 219 5.56 -13.44 -3.40
CA LYS A 219 4.97 -13.43 -2.05
C LYS A 219 5.90 -12.84 -1.01
N GLU A 220 7.17 -13.18 -1.04
CA GLU A 220 8.18 -12.62 -0.13
C GLU A 220 8.32 -11.10 -0.33
N GLN A 221 8.38 -10.63 -1.58
CA GLN A 221 8.46 -9.19 -1.85
C GLN A 221 7.20 -8.45 -1.39
N TYR A 222 6.02 -9.01 -1.62
CA TYR A 222 4.77 -8.44 -1.10
C TYR A 222 4.76 -8.39 0.43
N GLY A 223 5.23 -9.45 1.10
CA GLY A 223 5.41 -9.46 2.55
C GLY A 223 6.29 -8.31 3.04
N LYS A 224 7.40 -8.05 2.36
CA LYS A 224 8.29 -6.92 2.68
C LYS A 224 7.60 -5.56 2.50
N LEU A 225 6.83 -5.39 1.41
CA LEU A 225 6.11 -4.13 1.14
C LEU A 225 5.07 -3.80 2.21
N ILE A 226 4.38 -4.79 2.74
CA ILE A 226 3.36 -4.60 3.79
C ILE A 226 3.94 -4.66 5.22
N GLY A 227 5.27 -4.75 5.38
CA GLY A 227 5.92 -4.83 6.68
C GLY A 227 5.66 -6.14 7.42
N TRP A 228 5.32 -7.20 6.70
CA TRP A 228 5.01 -8.49 7.29
C TRP A 228 6.29 -9.17 7.77
N SER A 229 6.41 -9.42 9.07
CA SER A 229 7.39 -10.37 9.58
C SER A 229 6.96 -11.78 9.15
N ALA A 230 7.91 -12.66 8.86
CA ALA A 230 7.76 -13.99 8.24
C ALA A 230 6.73 -14.97 8.87
N LYS A 231 5.83 -14.51 9.73
CA LYS A 231 4.79 -15.30 10.42
C LYS A 231 3.38 -15.15 9.83
N GLY A 232 3.17 -14.24 8.91
CA GLY A 232 1.87 -14.10 8.26
C GLY A 232 1.69 -15.10 7.11
N LYS A 233 0.53 -15.72 7.00
CA LYS A 233 0.22 -16.66 5.91
C LYS A 233 -0.41 -15.89 4.76
N PHE A 234 0.30 -15.77 3.66
CA PHE A 234 -0.31 -15.44 2.38
C PHE A 234 -1.03 -16.70 1.88
N ASP A 235 -2.34 -16.72 1.86
CA ASP A 235 -3.05 -17.88 1.30
C ASP A 235 -2.95 -17.86 -0.22
N SER A 236 -2.36 -18.91 -0.79
CA SER A 236 -2.12 -19.07 -2.22
C SER A 236 -3.20 -19.88 -2.92
N LYS A 237 -4.37 -20.03 -2.30
CA LYS A 237 -5.44 -20.87 -2.85
C LYS A 237 -6.30 -20.18 -3.92
N PHE A 238 -5.87 -18.99 -4.40
CA PHE A 238 -6.54 -18.27 -5.48
C PHE A 238 -5.62 -18.05 -6.68
#